data_64a19343409d632713c3ab0aebc0e937
#
_entry.id   64a19343409d632713c3ab0aebc0e937
#
_cell.length_a   1.000
_cell.length_b   1.000
_cell.length_c   1.000
_cell.angle_alpha   90.00
_cell.angle_beta   90.00
_cell.angle_gamma   90.00
#
_symmetry.space_group_name_H-M   'P 1'
#
loop_
_entity.id
_entity.type
_entity.pdbx_description
1 polymer ?
#
loop_
_entity_poly.entity_id
_entity_poly.type
_entity_poly.pdbx_seq_one_letter_code
_entity_poly.pdbx_strand_id
1 'polypeptide(L)'
;MEVGAGTVTSVELVELAASAGAKYIISPDTNIDVIKRTREIGLVSMPGALTPTEILTAYNNGADFVKLFPIANLGPAYVKAVRAPISHVPMMAVGGVNETNLREYLDLGMCGAGIGGNLVNKKWVENGEFEKITEVARTMVSIAKG
;
A
#
# COMPACT_ATOMS: atom_id res chain seq x y z
N MET A 1 -6.87 -0.42 15.56
CA MET A 1 -6.31 -0.92 14.29
C MET A 1 -7.46 -0.99 13.28
N GLU A 2 -7.29 -0.39 12.10
CA GLU A 2 -8.29 -0.51 11.04
C GLU A 2 -8.03 -1.79 10.24
N VAL A 3 -9.11 -2.44 9.80
CA VAL A 3 -9.05 -3.67 8.99
C VAL A 3 -9.58 -3.38 7.60
N GLY A 4 -8.91 -3.87 6.57
CA GLY A 4 -9.29 -3.72 5.17
C GLY A 4 -9.05 -4.98 4.36
N ALA A 5 -9.42 -4.93 3.08
CA ALA A 5 -9.24 -6.03 2.16
C ALA A 5 -8.14 -5.75 1.14
N GLY A 6 -7.28 -6.72 0.87
CA GLY A 6 -6.23 -6.67 -0.15
C GLY A 6 -6.56 -7.58 -1.34
N THR A 7 -5.92 -7.28 -2.49
CA THR A 7 -6.10 -8.01 -3.75
C THR A 7 -7.55 -7.98 -4.25
N VAL A 8 -8.20 -6.83 -4.06
CA VAL A 8 -9.57 -6.59 -4.54
C VAL A 8 -9.52 -6.09 -5.98
N THR A 9 -9.94 -6.91 -6.93
CA THR A 9 -9.78 -6.66 -8.38
C THR A 9 -11.09 -6.53 -9.14
N SER A 10 -12.24 -6.58 -8.44
CA SER A 10 -13.56 -6.39 -9.04
C SER A 10 -14.51 -5.66 -8.07
N VAL A 11 -15.59 -5.12 -8.63
CA VAL A 11 -16.64 -4.43 -7.86
C VAL A 11 -17.33 -5.41 -6.89
N GLU A 12 -17.55 -6.65 -7.29
CA GLU A 12 -18.14 -7.68 -6.44
C GLU A 12 -17.29 -7.96 -5.19
N LEU A 13 -15.96 -7.95 -5.34
CA LEU A 13 -15.04 -8.10 -4.22
C LEU A 13 -15.05 -6.87 -3.30
N VAL A 14 -15.30 -5.67 -3.84
CA VAL A 14 -15.50 -4.46 -3.03
C VAL A 14 -16.74 -4.62 -2.14
N GLU A 15 -17.88 -5.05 -2.71
CA GLU A 15 -19.11 -5.27 -1.95
C GLU A 15 -18.94 -6.35 -0.86
N LEU A 16 -18.28 -7.45 -1.20
CA LEU A 16 -18.01 -8.51 -0.24
C LEU A 16 -17.13 -8.01 0.92
N ALA A 17 -16.06 -7.26 0.61
CA ALA A 17 -15.19 -6.68 1.61
C ALA A 17 -15.93 -5.67 2.52
N ALA A 18 -16.76 -4.80 1.92
CA ALA A 18 -17.58 -3.84 2.63
C ALA A 18 -18.57 -4.53 3.59
N SER A 19 -19.26 -5.58 3.13
CA SER A 19 -20.20 -6.36 3.94
C SER A 19 -19.50 -7.07 5.12
N ALA A 20 -18.22 -7.41 4.96
CA ALA A 20 -17.38 -7.98 6.02
C ALA A 20 -16.81 -6.91 6.99
N GLY A 21 -17.10 -5.63 6.78
CA GLY A 21 -16.68 -4.53 7.65
C GLY A 21 -15.34 -3.89 7.31
N ALA A 22 -14.81 -4.12 6.11
CA ALA A 22 -13.58 -3.47 5.65
C ALA A 22 -13.70 -1.94 5.69
N LYS A 23 -12.62 -1.26 6.09
CA LYS A 23 -12.50 0.20 6.13
C LYS A 23 -11.72 0.77 4.95
N TYR A 24 -10.94 -0.07 4.28
CA TYR A 24 -10.17 0.30 3.10
C TYR A 24 -10.04 -0.87 2.13
N ILE A 25 -9.82 -0.54 0.87
CA ILE A 25 -9.63 -1.49 -0.23
C ILE A 25 -8.26 -1.27 -0.85
N ILE A 26 -7.48 -2.35 -0.97
CA ILE A 26 -6.19 -2.35 -1.65
C ILE A 26 -6.28 -3.26 -2.88
N SER A 27 -5.91 -2.74 -4.05
CA SER A 27 -5.83 -3.48 -5.30
C SER A 27 -4.38 -3.62 -5.77
N PRO A 28 -4.04 -4.65 -6.56
CA PRO A 28 -2.73 -4.75 -7.19
C PRO A 28 -2.60 -3.91 -8.46
N ASP A 29 -3.73 -3.45 -9.00
CA ASP A 29 -3.89 -2.81 -10.31
C ASP A 29 -4.68 -1.50 -10.21
N THR A 30 -4.73 -0.77 -11.34
CA THR A 30 -5.51 0.45 -11.49
C THR A 30 -6.84 0.15 -12.19
N ASN A 31 -7.81 -0.37 -11.46
CA ASN A 31 -9.16 -0.61 -11.95
C ASN A 31 -10.07 0.55 -11.55
N ILE A 32 -10.53 1.32 -12.56
CA ILE A 32 -11.34 2.54 -12.34
C ILE A 32 -12.68 2.23 -11.66
N ASP A 33 -13.32 1.13 -12.01
CA ASP A 33 -14.63 0.76 -11.44
C ASP A 33 -14.48 0.36 -9.96
N VAL A 34 -13.41 -0.35 -9.61
CA VAL A 34 -13.06 -0.67 -8.22
C VAL A 34 -12.80 0.62 -7.42
N ILE A 35 -12.02 1.56 -7.98
CA ILE A 35 -11.72 2.84 -7.32
C ILE A 35 -13.01 3.62 -7.06
N LYS A 36 -13.82 3.83 -8.10
CA LYS A 36 -15.08 4.59 -8.00
C LYS A 36 -16.04 3.94 -7.01
N ARG A 37 -16.25 2.63 -7.12
CA ARG A 37 -17.16 1.94 -6.21
C ARG A 37 -16.71 2.00 -4.77
N THR A 38 -15.42 1.82 -4.51
CA THR A 38 -14.85 1.97 -3.16
C THR A 38 -15.15 3.35 -2.56
N ARG A 39 -14.99 4.41 -3.37
CA ARG A 39 -15.24 5.78 -2.93
C ARG A 39 -16.73 6.07 -2.73
N GLU A 40 -17.60 5.59 -3.60
CA GLU A 40 -19.05 5.75 -3.50
C GLU A 40 -19.61 5.21 -2.18
N ILE A 41 -19.09 4.09 -1.71
CA ILE A 41 -19.52 3.49 -0.43
C ILE A 41 -18.75 3.99 0.79
N GLY A 42 -17.91 5.03 0.62
CA GLY A 42 -17.22 5.71 1.72
C GLY A 42 -16.00 4.98 2.28
N LEU A 43 -15.43 4.02 1.55
CA LEU A 43 -14.21 3.34 1.96
C LEU A 43 -12.97 4.05 1.38
N VAL A 44 -11.81 3.85 2.05
CA VAL A 44 -10.53 4.37 1.57
C VAL A 44 -10.03 3.51 0.41
N SER A 45 -9.69 4.15 -0.72
CA SER A 45 -9.24 3.48 -1.94
C SER A 45 -7.73 3.58 -2.11
N MET A 46 -7.06 2.42 -2.22
CA MET A 46 -5.61 2.28 -2.39
C MET A 46 -5.28 1.37 -3.59
N PRO A 47 -5.56 1.80 -4.84
CA PRO A 47 -5.23 1.02 -6.05
C PRO A 47 -3.72 0.93 -6.27
N GLY A 48 -3.30 -0.17 -6.89
CA GLY A 48 -1.94 -0.39 -7.35
C GLY A 48 -1.68 0.30 -8.69
N ALA A 49 -0.47 0.84 -8.83
CA ALA A 49 0.04 1.44 -10.05
C ALA A 49 1.56 1.28 -10.11
N LEU A 50 2.11 1.29 -11.31
CA LEU A 50 3.56 1.25 -11.50
C LEU A 50 4.05 2.40 -12.39
N THR A 51 3.30 2.79 -13.39
CA THR A 51 3.67 3.82 -14.36
C THR A 51 3.05 5.19 -14.00
N PRO A 52 3.64 6.32 -14.45
CA PRO A 52 3.05 7.64 -14.30
C PRO A 52 1.59 7.72 -14.79
N THR A 53 1.27 7.04 -15.89
CA THR A 53 -0.10 7.03 -16.45
C THR A 53 -1.06 6.34 -15.48
N GLU A 54 -0.71 5.18 -14.93
CA GLU A 54 -1.55 4.47 -13.95
C GLU A 54 -1.71 5.28 -12.67
N ILE A 55 -0.64 5.88 -12.17
CA ILE A 55 -0.66 6.73 -10.96
C ILE A 55 -1.65 7.89 -11.13
N LEU A 56 -1.55 8.64 -12.22
CA LEU A 56 -2.45 9.76 -12.49
C LEU A 56 -3.87 9.29 -12.80
N THR A 57 -4.03 8.16 -13.48
CA THR A 57 -5.36 7.56 -13.71
C THR A 57 -6.02 7.21 -12.39
N ALA A 58 -5.31 6.53 -11.49
CA ALA A 58 -5.84 6.18 -10.17
C ALA A 58 -6.25 7.42 -9.36
N TYR A 59 -5.35 8.39 -9.26
CA TYR A 59 -5.57 9.61 -8.51
C TYR A 59 -6.74 10.43 -9.05
N ASN A 60 -6.80 10.65 -10.38
CA ASN A 60 -7.86 11.42 -11.03
C ASN A 60 -9.24 10.75 -10.96
N ASN A 61 -9.30 9.43 -10.69
CA ASN A 61 -10.54 8.70 -10.46
C ASN A 61 -10.90 8.54 -8.97
N GLY A 62 -10.19 9.23 -8.08
CA GLY A 62 -10.56 9.36 -6.66
C GLY A 62 -9.83 8.44 -5.69
N ALA A 63 -8.70 7.84 -6.07
CA ALA A 63 -7.86 7.12 -5.12
C ALA A 63 -7.41 8.05 -3.98
N ASP A 64 -7.53 7.61 -2.73
CA ASP A 64 -7.02 8.34 -1.57
C ASP A 64 -5.49 8.25 -1.48
N PHE A 65 -4.97 7.07 -1.77
CA PHE A 65 -3.54 6.78 -1.87
C PHE A 65 -3.28 5.91 -3.09
N VAL A 66 -2.13 6.06 -3.73
CA VAL A 66 -1.71 5.16 -4.81
C VAL A 66 -0.62 4.23 -4.29
N LYS A 67 -0.89 2.94 -4.32
CA LYS A 67 0.07 1.89 -4.00
C LYS A 67 1.06 1.73 -5.15
N LEU A 68 2.28 2.24 -4.99
CA LEU A 68 3.35 2.01 -5.98
C LEU A 68 3.88 0.58 -5.82
N PHE A 69 3.53 -0.30 -6.79
CA PHE A 69 3.70 -1.75 -6.67
C PHE A 69 3.92 -2.43 -8.04
N PRO A 70 4.84 -3.43 -8.12
CA PRO A 70 5.82 -3.83 -7.10
C PRO A 70 7.09 -2.97 -7.15
N ILE A 71 7.51 -2.40 -6.00
CA ILE A 71 8.63 -1.46 -5.97
C ILE A 71 10.00 -2.12 -5.80
N ALA A 72 10.05 -3.37 -5.33
CA ALA A 72 11.28 -4.06 -4.95
C ALA A 72 12.37 -4.05 -6.04
N ASN A 73 11.99 -4.27 -7.29
CA ASN A 73 12.93 -4.39 -8.41
C ASN A 73 13.31 -3.04 -9.05
N LEU A 74 12.59 -1.97 -8.74
CA LEU A 74 12.80 -0.64 -9.31
C LEU A 74 13.58 0.26 -8.38
N GLY A 75 13.40 0.09 -7.09
CA GLY A 75 14.16 0.76 -6.05
C GLY A 75 13.92 2.27 -5.91
N PRO A 76 14.70 2.91 -5.03
CA PRO A 76 14.56 4.34 -4.71
C PRO A 76 14.78 5.28 -5.90
N ALA A 77 15.65 4.93 -6.83
CA ALA A 77 15.91 5.75 -8.02
C ALA A 77 14.66 5.96 -8.88
N TYR A 78 13.85 4.89 -9.03
CA TYR A 78 12.58 4.98 -9.75
C TYR A 78 11.58 5.87 -9.01
N VAL A 79 11.45 5.70 -7.70
CA VAL A 79 10.57 6.54 -6.86
C VAL A 79 10.93 8.01 -7.00
N LYS A 80 12.21 8.34 -6.92
CA LYS A 80 12.71 9.71 -7.09
C LYS A 80 12.32 10.28 -8.46
N ALA A 81 12.49 9.51 -9.53
CA ALA A 81 12.14 9.94 -10.89
C ALA A 81 10.64 10.17 -11.05
N VAL A 82 9.79 9.31 -10.53
CA VAL A 82 8.32 9.44 -10.58
C VAL A 82 7.84 10.59 -9.70
N ARG A 83 8.38 10.74 -8.48
CA ARG A 83 7.99 11.79 -7.54
C ARG A 83 8.32 13.20 -8.03
N ALA A 84 9.35 13.37 -8.85
CA ALA A 84 9.76 14.68 -9.34
C ALA A 84 8.62 15.43 -10.06
N PRO A 85 7.95 14.86 -11.08
CA PRO A 85 6.81 15.49 -11.74
C PRO A 85 5.46 15.28 -11.04
N ILE A 86 5.31 14.22 -10.19
CA ILE A 86 4.02 13.80 -9.61
C ILE A 86 4.09 13.87 -8.07
N SER A 87 4.58 15.00 -7.55
CA SER A 87 4.76 15.20 -6.10
C SER A 87 3.46 15.36 -5.31
N HIS A 88 2.37 15.75 -5.97
CA HIS A 88 1.06 16.02 -5.35
C HIS A 88 0.23 14.77 -5.06
N VAL A 89 0.54 13.62 -5.67
CA VAL A 89 -0.18 12.37 -5.44
C VAL A 89 0.34 11.69 -4.16
N PRO A 90 -0.54 11.35 -3.21
CA PRO A 90 -0.16 10.53 -2.05
C PRO A 90 0.17 9.11 -2.50
N MET A 91 1.43 8.70 -2.39
CA MET A 91 1.89 7.36 -2.81
C MET A 91 2.45 6.58 -1.64
N MET A 92 2.19 5.26 -1.63
CA MET A 92 2.73 4.31 -0.67
C MET A 92 3.70 3.35 -1.35
N ALA A 93 4.85 3.09 -0.73
CA ALA A 93 5.80 2.09 -1.21
C ALA A 93 5.34 0.68 -0.82
N VAL A 94 5.17 -0.21 -1.80
CA VAL A 94 4.69 -1.57 -1.54
C VAL A 94 5.45 -2.61 -2.37
N GLY A 95 5.79 -3.71 -1.70
CA GLY A 95 6.55 -4.82 -2.28
C GLY A 95 8.04 -4.71 -1.98
N GLY A 96 8.55 -5.58 -1.10
CA GLY A 96 9.95 -5.64 -0.72
C GLY A 96 10.40 -4.59 0.31
N VAL A 97 9.48 -3.81 0.87
CA VAL A 97 9.81 -2.85 1.95
C VAL A 97 10.17 -3.61 3.23
N ASN A 98 11.22 -3.17 3.90
CA ASN A 98 11.75 -3.76 5.13
C ASN A 98 12.47 -2.68 5.97
N GLU A 99 13.08 -3.07 7.10
CA GLU A 99 13.74 -2.16 8.05
C GLU A 99 14.90 -1.37 7.43
N THR A 100 15.55 -1.92 6.40
CA THR A 100 16.75 -1.31 5.82
C THR A 100 16.43 -0.24 4.75
N ASN A 101 15.22 -0.28 4.15
CA ASN A 101 14.86 0.61 3.05
C ASN A 101 13.62 1.50 3.32
N LEU A 102 12.87 1.23 4.40
CA LEU A 102 11.66 1.99 4.72
C LEU A 102 11.93 3.49 4.86
N ARG A 103 12.97 3.87 5.60
CA ARG A 103 13.32 5.28 5.82
C ARG A 103 13.63 6.00 4.51
N GLU A 104 14.39 5.37 3.62
CA GLU A 104 14.74 5.94 2.33
C GLU A 104 13.50 6.23 1.47
N TYR A 105 12.51 5.32 1.43
CA TYR A 105 11.27 5.57 0.71
C TYR A 105 10.46 6.72 1.31
N LEU A 106 10.40 6.83 2.63
CA LEU A 106 9.72 7.95 3.30
C LEU A 106 10.40 9.28 3.00
N ASP A 107 11.74 9.34 3.03
CA ASP A 107 12.52 10.52 2.70
C ASP A 107 12.36 10.97 1.24
N LEU A 108 12.06 10.04 0.34
CA LEU A 108 11.71 10.32 -1.04
C LEU A 108 10.26 10.82 -1.22
N GLY A 109 9.52 11.00 -0.13
CA GLY A 109 8.18 11.57 -0.11
C GLY A 109 7.05 10.54 -0.26
N MET A 110 7.31 9.25 0.00
CA MET A 110 6.23 8.30 0.17
C MET A 110 5.49 8.59 1.48
N CYS A 111 4.17 8.62 1.44
CA CYS A 111 3.34 8.91 2.62
C CYS A 111 3.17 7.70 3.55
N GLY A 112 3.65 6.53 3.14
CA GLY A 112 3.58 5.30 3.90
C GLY A 112 4.17 4.10 3.16
N ALA A 113 4.03 2.93 3.77
CA ALA A 113 4.48 1.68 3.18
C ALA A 113 3.52 0.53 3.47
N GLY A 114 3.41 -0.41 2.52
CA GLY A 114 2.74 -1.69 2.73
C GLY A 114 3.77 -2.80 2.91
N ILE A 115 3.76 -3.43 4.09
CA ILE A 115 4.73 -4.44 4.48
C ILE A 115 4.03 -5.78 4.66
N GLY A 116 4.37 -6.75 3.86
CA GLY A 116 3.79 -8.10 3.89
C GLY A 116 4.70 -9.11 4.60
N GLY A 117 5.26 -10.06 3.86
CA GLY A 117 6.04 -11.18 4.40
C GLY A 117 7.29 -10.78 5.21
N ASN A 118 7.81 -9.57 5.01
CA ASN A 118 8.90 -9.03 5.84
C ASN A 118 8.46 -8.69 7.27
N LEU A 119 7.16 -8.48 7.49
CA LEU A 119 6.57 -8.29 8.82
C LEU A 119 5.93 -9.58 9.33
N VAL A 120 5.07 -10.19 8.52
CA VAL A 120 4.35 -11.40 8.91
C VAL A 120 5.05 -12.62 8.30
N ASN A 121 6.10 -13.09 8.96
CA ASN A 121 6.85 -14.26 8.54
C ASN A 121 6.02 -15.53 8.80
N LYS A 122 5.78 -16.30 7.73
CA LYS A 122 4.96 -17.51 7.79
C LYS A 122 5.45 -18.54 8.82
N LYS A 123 6.77 -18.74 8.90
CA LYS A 123 7.36 -19.68 9.88
C LYS A 123 7.14 -19.22 11.31
N TRP A 124 7.21 -17.90 11.57
CA TRP A 124 6.93 -17.39 12.92
C TRP A 124 5.47 -17.59 13.31
N VAL A 125 4.54 -17.41 12.36
CA VAL A 125 3.12 -17.68 12.60
C VAL A 125 2.89 -19.17 12.89
N GLU A 126 3.46 -20.08 12.09
CA GLU A 126 3.36 -21.53 12.24
C GLU A 126 3.95 -22.02 13.58
N ASN A 127 4.99 -21.36 14.07
CA ASN A 127 5.65 -21.68 15.33
C ASN A 127 5.06 -20.96 16.55
N GLY A 128 4.07 -20.07 16.38
CA GLY A 128 3.52 -19.25 17.46
C GLY A 128 4.46 -18.16 17.98
N GLU A 129 5.49 -17.78 17.22
CA GLU A 129 6.53 -16.80 17.59
C GLU A 129 6.06 -15.34 17.34
N PHE A 130 4.90 -14.96 17.89
CA PHE A 130 4.25 -13.66 17.63
C PHE A 130 5.03 -12.46 18.18
N GLU A 131 5.84 -12.66 19.23
CA GLU A 131 6.73 -11.63 19.78
C GLU A 131 7.69 -11.10 18.71
N LYS A 132 8.24 -11.96 17.85
CA LYS A 132 9.12 -11.54 16.74
C LYS A 132 8.40 -10.61 15.77
N ILE A 133 7.13 -10.88 15.45
CA ILE A 133 6.31 -10.00 14.62
C ILE A 133 6.13 -8.65 15.30
N THR A 134 5.87 -8.66 16.60
CA THR A 134 5.71 -7.44 17.41
C THR A 134 6.98 -6.60 17.43
N GLU A 135 8.15 -7.22 17.59
CA GLU A 135 9.45 -6.53 17.59
C GLU A 135 9.73 -5.87 16.23
N VAL A 136 9.53 -6.60 15.13
CA VAL A 136 9.68 -6.04 13.78
C VAL A 136 8.69 -4.89 13.56
N ALA A 137 7.44 -5.05 13.96
CA ALA A 137 6.44 -3.99 13.86
C ALA A 137 6.85 -2.72 14.64
N ARG A 138 7.37 -2.86 15.86
CA ARG A 138 7.88 -1.74 16.66
C ARG A 138 9.05 -1.04 15.96
N THR A 139 10.00 -1.81 15.42
CA THR A 139 11.13 -1.28 14.66
C THR A 139 10.65 -0.47 13.45
N MET A 140 9.74 -1.02 12.64
CA MET A 140 9.17 -0.33 11.48
C MET A 140 8.47 0.98 11.88
N VAL A 141 7.67 0.95 12.96
CA VAL A 141 6.99 2.15 13.46
C VAL A 141 8.00 3.20 13.96
N SER A 142 9.07 2.77 14.63
CA SER A 142 10.14 3.67 15.06
C SER A 142 10.81 4.34 13.87
N ILE A 143 11.19 3.58 12.85
CA ILE A 143 11.78 4.10 11.61
C ILE A 143 10.83 5.08 10.91
N ALA A 144 9.53 4.80 10.89
CA ALA A 144 8.54 5.66 10.24
C ALA A 144 8.34 6.99 10.96
N LYS A 145 8.54 7.03 12.28
CA LYS A 145 8.39 8.26 13.09
C LYS A 145 9.60 9.19 13.04
N GLY A 146 10.78 8.68 12.70
CA GLY A 146 12.04 9.39 12.65
C GLY A 146 12.74 9.38 13.99
#